data_cd42c329e3afe447003e0cd9da636ad3
#
_entry.id   cd42c329e3afe447003e0cd9da636ad3
#
_cell.length_a   1.000
_cell.length_b   1.000
_cell.length_c   1.000
_cell.angle_alpha   90.00
_cell.angle_beta   90.00
_cell.angle_gamma   90.00
#
_symmetry.space_group_name_H-M   'P 1'
#
loop_
_entity.id
_entity.type
_entity.pdbx_description
1 polymer ?
#
loop_
_entity_poly.entity_id
_entity_poly.type
_entity_poly.pdbx_seq_one_letter_code
_entity_poly.pdbx_strand_id
1 'polypeptide(L)'
;MATISDIDHPDDLSSLPAGPVEPLEPAGFRLTTPSRHLALQDPAGRLIARCSLWRARDARGAPTTAGLIGHYAALDADAGGELLAHALDRHRADGCERAIGPMDGSTWHRYRLLTERGTEPTFFLEPDNPDDWPRHFTDAGFAPLATYFSALNADLSRCDPRSDTRRVELERDGITLRTIDVGRFDAELAAIHEMSLAAFADNLLYSPIGLDAFLASYTPIRPHLVPELVLLAERGGRLLGFIFGIPDLMEPGRGEPLRTMIVKSMAVHPTCGGKGLGGLLMDDCQRAARKLGFERTIHALMHETNRSRSISARYGTTIRRYTLYERALP
;
A
#
# COMPACT_ATOMS: atom_id res chain seq x y z
N MET A 1 -27.07 -3.58 -25.51
CA MET A 1 -25.81 -4.24 -25.15
C MET A 1 -24.99 -3.25 -24.33
N ALA A 2 -24.19 -3.71 -23.42
CA ALA A 2 -23.24 -2.85 -22.74
C ALA A 2 -22.17 -2.34 -23.72
N THR A 3 -21.56 -1.21 -23.41
CA THR A 3 -20.55 -0.57 -24.29
C THR A 3 -19.32 -0.25 -23.46
N ILE A 4 -18.14 -0.61 -23.97
CA ILE A 4 -16.86 -0.25 -23.36
C ILE A 4 -16.25 0.92 -24.12
N SER A 5 -15.89 1.97 -23.38
CA SER A 5 -15.16 3.14 -23.89
C SER A 5 -13.71 3.12 -23.41
N ASP A 6 -12.78 3.39 -24.33
CA ASP A 6 -11.36 3.64 -24.03
C ASP A 6 -11.16 5.14 -23.78
N ILE A 7 -10.53 5.50 -22.68
CA ILE A 7 -10.27 6.88 -22.26
C ILE A 7 -8.76 7.05 -22.06
N ASP A 8 -8.17 7.93 -22.83
CA ASP A 8 -6.72 8.17 -22.84
C ASP A 8 -6.35 9.50 -22.16
N HIS A 9 -7.33 10.37 -21.90
CA HIS A 9 -7.07 11.68 -21.29
C HIS A 9 -7.91 11.89 -20.01
N PRO A 10 -7.32 12.43 -18.93
CA PRO A 10 -8.04 12.61 -17.66
C PRO A 10 -9.26 13.52 -17.74
N ASP A 11 -9.28 14.49 -18.65
CA ASP A 11 -10.40 15.43 -18.78
C ASP A 11 -11.65 14.75 -19.35
N ASP A 12 -11.50 13.66 -20.13
CA ASP A 12 -12.60 12.89 -20.69
C ASP A 12 -13.36 12.08 -19.63
N LEU A 13 -12.72 11.81 -18.49
CA LEU A 13 -13.38 11.16 -17.34
C LEU A 13 -14.57 11.96 -16.81
N SER A 14 -14.50 13.29 -16.89
CA SER A 14 -15.57 14.17 -16.43
C SER A 14 -16.84 14.09 -17.29
N SER A 15 -16.73 13.53 -18.49
CA SER A 15 -17.86 13.31 -19.41
C SER A 15 -18.58 11.98 -19.18
N LEU A 16 -18.03 11.09 -18.35
CA LEU A 16 -18.67 9.81 -18.04
C LEU A 16 -19.95 10.04 -17.25
N PRO A 17 -21.08 9.46 -17.68
CA PRO A 17 -22.33 9.55 -16.94
C PRO A 17 -22.19 8.89 -15.56
N ALA A 18 -22.78 9.52 -14.56
CA ALA A 18 -22.91 8.90 -13.25
C ALA A 18 -23.68 7.57 -13.34
N GLY A 19 -23.29 6.60 -12.51
CA GLY A 19 -23.88 5.27 -12.48
C GLY A 19 -23.78 4.66 -11.08
N PRO A 20 -24.08 3.37 -10.95
CA PRO A 20 -23.88 2.65 -9.69
C PRO A 20 -22.40 2.47 -9.31
N VAL A 21 -21.49 2.64 -10.26
CA VAL A 21 -20.04 2.71 -10.04
C VAL A 21 -19.59 4.16 -10.19
N GLU A 22 -18.86 4.66 -9.19
CA GLU A 22 -18.30 6.00 -9.21
C GLU A 22 -17.21 6.12 -10.30
N PRO A 23 -17.21 7.17 -11.14
CA PRO A 23 -16.13 7.42 -12.09
C PRO A 23 -14.78 7.57 -11.38
N LEU A 24 -13.70 7.32 -12.11
CA LEU A 24 -12.37 7.66 -11.63
C LEU A 24 -12.20 9.18 -11.65
N GLU A 25 -11.77 9.75 -10.54
CA GLU A 25 -11.44 11.16 -10.47
C GLU A 25 -10.25 11.51 -11.38
N PRO A 26 -10.29 12.61 -12.13
CA PRO A 26 -9.17 13.05 -12.98
C PRO A 26 -7.84 13.17 -12.25
N ALA A 27 -7.86 13.52 -10.95
CA ALA A 27 -6.67 13.59 -10.11
C ALA A 27 -6.02 12.22 -9.93
N GLY A 28 -6.80 11.16 -9.74
CA GLY A 28 -6.31 9.78 -9.64
C GLY A 28 -5.65 9.31 -10.93
N PHE A 29 -6.23 9.65 -12.10
CA PHE A 29 -5.64 9.37 -13.39
C PHE A 29 -4.29 10.08 -13.57
N ARG A 30 -4.23 11.40 -13.25
CA ARG A 30 -2.98 12.19 -13.35
C ARG A 30 -1.89 11.68 -12.41
N LEU A 31 -2.27 11.24 -11.21
CA LEU A 31 -1.33 10.73 -10.22
C LEU A 31 -0.64 9.45 -10.68
N THR A 32 -1.39 8.53 -11.28
CA THR A 32 -0.92 7.18 -11.61
C THR A 32 -0.56 7.00 -13.09
N THR A 33 -0.97 7.94 -13.95
CA THR A 33 -0.65 7.99 -15.39
C THR A 33 -0.87 6.65 -16.12
N PRO A 34 -2.10 6.10 -16.14
CA PRO A 34 -2.39 4.87 -16.88
C PRO A 34 -2.21 5.08 -18.39
N SER A 35 -1.89 4.00 -19.10
CA SER A 35 -1.84 4.03 -20.58
C SER A 35 -3.24 4.16 -21.18
N ARG A 36 -4.27 3.68 -20.49
CA ARG A 36 -5.69 3.85 -20.84
C ARG A 36 -6.58 3.56 -19.63
N HIS A 37 -7.79 4.10 -19.68
CA HIS A 37 -8.86 3.77 -18.74
C HIS A 37 -10.05 3.19 -19.52
N LEU A 38 -10.61 2.09 -19.00
CA LEU A 38 -11.75 1.40 -19.57
C LEU A 38 -12.99 1.70 -18.73
N ALA A 39 -14.09 2.10 -19.38
CA ALA A 39 -15.37 2.36 -18.76
C ALA A 39 -16.45 1.50 -19.43
N LEU A 40 -17.06 0.58 -18.68
CA LEU A 40 -18.19 -0.23 -19.11
C LEU A 40 -19.49 0.46 -18.71
N GLN A 41 -20.36 0.71 -19.69
CA GLN A 41 -21.65 1.35 -19.52
C GLN A 41 -22.78 0.39 -19.89
N ASP A 42 -23.88 0.44 -19.14
CA ASP A 42 -25.11 -0.29 -19.44
C ASP A 42 -25.83 0.31 -20.66
N PRO A 43 -26.92 -0.34 -21.17
CA PRO A 43 -27.69 0.20 -22.31
C PRO A 43 -28.32 1.58 -22.07
N ALA A 44 -28.43 2.04 -20.84
CA ALA A 44 -28.88 3.38 -20.49
C ALA A 44 -27.72 4.40 -20.39
N GLY A 45 -26.49 3.98 -20.67
CA GLY A 45 -25.28 4.81 -20.62
C GLY A 45 -24.68 4.98 -19.22
N ARG A 46 -25.19 4.30 -18.18
CA ARG A 46 -24.69 4.45 -16.80
C ARG A 46 -23.43 3.62 -16.59
N LEU A 47 -22.44 4.18 -15.88
CA LEU A 47 -21.20 3.46 -15.56
C LEU A 47 -21.48 2.30 -14.60
N ILE A 48 -21.15 1.07 -15.01
CA ILE A 48 -21.34 -0.17 -14.24
C ILE A 48 -20.04 -0.91 -13.92
N ALA A 49 -18.93 -0.63 -14.64
CA ALA A 49 -17.61 -1.08 -14.23
C ALA A 49 -16.52 -0.19 -14.85
N ARG A 50 -15.35 -0.15 -14.23
CA ARG A 50 -14.17 0.57 -14.72
C ARG A 50 -12.88 -0.08 -14.27
N CYS A 51 -11.82 0.10 -15.07
CA CYS A 51 -10.44 -0.17 -14.66
C CYS A 51 -9.47 0.67 -15.50
N SER A 52 -8.22 0.73 -15.06
CA SER A 52 -7.13 1.34 -15.82
C SER A 52 -6.04 0.31 -16.10
N LEU A 53 -5.27 0.54 -17.16
CA LEU A 53 -4.24 -0.36 -17.64
C LEU A 53 -2.87 0.33 -17.67
N TRP A 54 -1.83 -0.41 -17.30
CA TRP A 54 -0.42 0.00 -17.38
C TRP A 54 0.43 -1.16 -17.89
N ARG A 55 1.62 -0.85 -18.36
CA ARG A 55 2.71 -1.80 -18.47
C ARG A 55 3.52 -1.77 -17.17
N ALA A 56 3.72 -2.93 -16.54
CA ALA A 56 4.54 -3.02 -15.33
C ALA A 56 6.00 -2.63 -15.64
N ARG A 57 6.69 -2.06 -14.64
CA ARG A 57 8.09 -1.70 -14.71
C ARG A 57 8.91 -2.51 -13.72
N ASP A 58 10.14 -2.81 -14.07
CA ASP A 58 11.09 -3.47 -13.18
C ASP A 58 11.74 -2.50 -12.17
N ALA A 59 12.63 -3.01 -11.33
CA ALA A 59 13.38 -2.22 -10.34
C ALA A 59 14.32 -1.16 -10.95
N ARG A 60 14.54 -1.20 -12.27
CA ARG A 60 15.29 -0.16 -13.01
C ARG A 60 14.36 0.83 -13.71
N GLY A 61 13.05 0.66 -13.58
CA GLY A 61 12.04 1.47 -14.24
C GLY A 61 11.79 1.09 -15.70
N ALA A 62 12.40 0.00 -16.21
CA ALA A 62 12.18 -0.47 -17.57
C ALA A 62 10.84 -1.23 -17.69
N PRO A 63 10.13 -1.10 -18.83
CA PRO A 63 8.88 -1.85 -19.04
C PRO A 63 9.18 -3.36 -19.12
N THR A 64 8.25 -4.15 -18.55
CA THR A 64 8.29 -5.62 -18.56
C THR A 64 7.25 -6.18 -19.53
N THR A 65 7.15 -7.52 -19.62
CA THR A 65 6.06 -8.20 -20.38
C THR A 65 4.77 -8.36 -19.56
N ALA A 66 4.67 -7.78 -18.36
CA ALA A 66 3.47 -7.83 -17.55
C ALA A 66 2.60 -6.59 -17.75
N GLY A 67 1.29 -6.79 -17.96
CA GLY A 67 0.27 -5.75 -17.90
C GLY A 67 -0.29 -5.62 -16.48
N LEU A 68 -0.66 -4.40 -16.06
CA LEU A 68 -1.32 -4.15 -14.78
C LEU A 68 -2.76 -3.72 -15.02
N ILE A 69 -3.67 -4.20 -14.18
CA ILE A 69 -5.08 -3.79 -14.12
C ILE A 69 -5.30 -3.17 -12.73
N GLY A 70 -5.66 -1.90 -12.68
CA GLY A 70 -5.96 -1.18 -11.44
C GLY A 70 -7.13 -0.23 -11.58
N HIS A 71 -7.37 0.65 -10.60
CA HIS A 71 -8.56 1.48 -10.50
C HIS A 71 -9.86 0.67 -10.70
N TYR A 72 -9.81 -0.62 -10.37
CA TYR A 72 -10.90 -1.55 -10.59
C TYR A 72 -12.09 -1.21 -9.70
N ALA A 73 -13.26 -1.16 -10.33
CA ALA A 73 -14.56 -1.15 -9.67
C ALA A 73 -15.60 -1.78 -10.59
N ALA A 74 -16.50 -2.58 -10.05
CA ALA A 74 -17.60 -3.21 -10.79
C ALA A 74 -18.84 -3.31 -9.92
N LEU A 75 -20.00 -3.16 -10.55
CA LEU A 75 -21.31 -3.28 -9.90
C LEU A 75 -21.57 -4.70 -9.41
N ASP A 76 -21.24 -5.67 -10.26
CA ASP A 76 -21.49 -7.10 -10.03
C ASP A 76 -20.48 -7.98 -10.80
N ALA A 77 -20.63 -9.29 -10.68
CA ALA A 77 -19.73 -10.26 -11.30
C ALA A 77 -19.80 -10.25 -12.83
N ASP A 78 -20.97 -10.01 -13.43
CA ASP A 78 -21.15 -9.99 -14.89
C ASP A 78 -20.43 -8.78 -15.48
N ALA A 79 -20.64 -7.58 -14.94
CA ALA A 79 -19.95 -6.36 -15.35
C ALA A 79 -18.43 -6.47 -15.12
N GLY A 80 -18.01 -7.05 -13.97
CA GLY A 80 -16.62 -7.31 -13.67
C GLY A 80 -15.96 -8.27 -14.65
N GLY A 81 -16.64 -9.37 -14.99
CA GLY A 81 -16.17 -10.38 -15.93
C GLY A 81 -16.02 -9.83 -17.35
N GLU A 82 -17.01 -9.08 -17.86
CA GLU A 82 -16.96 -8.44 -19.18
C GLU A 82 -15.80 -7.43 -19.27
N LEU A 83 -15.65 -6.58 -18.26
CA LEU A 83 -14.57 -5.60 -18.20
C LEU A 83 -13.19 -6.27 -18.15
N LEU A 84 -13.00 -7.27 -17.27
CA LEU A 84 -11.73 -7.98 -17.13
C LEU A 84 -11.37 -8.74 -18.42
N ALA A 85 -12.34 -9.37 -19.10
CA ALA A 85 -12.10 -10.02 -20.38
C ALA A 85 -11.56 -9.02 -21.42
N HIS A 86 -12.20 -7.86 -21.54
CA HIS A 86 -11.74 -6.81 -22.44
C HIS A 86 -10.34 -6.27 -22.07
N ALA A 87 -10.07 -6.06 -20.78
CA ALA A 87 -8.76 -5.62 -20.27
C ALA A 87 -7.65 -6.63 -20.63
N LEU A 88 -7.93 -7.93 -20.53
CA LEU A 88 -7.01 -9.01 -20.91
C LEU A 88 -6.74 -9.02 -22.40
N ASP A 89 -7.76 -8.80 -23.24
CA ASP A 89 -7.60 -8.72 -24.70
C ASP A 89 -6.75 -7.51 -25.09
N ARG A 90 -6.91 -6.36 -24.42
CA ARG A 90 -6.04 -5.20 -24.62
C ARG A 90 -4.59 -5.49 -24.24
N HIS A 91 -4.36 -6.13 -23.10
CA HIS A 91 -3.00 -6.52 -22.71
C HIS A 91 -2.35 -7.52 -23.68
N ARG A 92 -3.13 -8.48 -24.24
CA ARG A 92 -2.62 -9.38 -25.31
C ARG A 92 -2.23 -8.60 -26.56
N ALA A 93 -3.11 -7.69 -27.01
CA ALA A 93 -2.83 -6.84 -28.17
C ALA A 93 -1.58 -5.97 -27.97
N ASP A 94 -1.32 -5.53 -26.73
CA ASP A 94 -0.13 -4.77 -26.35
C ASP A 94 1.11 -5.68 -26.15
N GLY A 95 1.03 -7.00 -26.40
CA GLY A 95 2.15 -7.95 -26.27
C GLY A 95 2.54 -8.26 -24.84
N CYS A 96 1.59 -8.22 -23.90
CA CYS A 96 1.82 -8.69 -22.53
C CYS A 96 1.69 -10.21 -22.49
N GLU A 97 2.57 -10.87 -21.73
CA GLU A 97 2.57 -12.32 -21.49
C GLU A 97 1.77 -12.70 -20.23
N ARG A 98 1.48 -11.73 -19.37
CA ARG A 98 0.66 -11.89 -18.17
C ARG A 98 -0.02 -10.60 -17.78
N ALA A 99 -1.15 -10.70 -17.09
CA ALA A 99 -1.84 -9.59 -16.43
C ALA A 99 -1.78 -9.75 -14.91
N ILE A 100 -1.60 -8.65 -14.18
CA ILE A 100 -1.53 -8.60 -12.72
C ILE A 100 -2.54 -7.56 -12.22
N GLY A 101 -3.30 -7.89 -11.19
CA GLY A 101 -4.28 -6.97 -10.62
C GLY A 101 -4.90 -7.42 -9.29
N PRO A 102 -5.62 -6.49 -8.62
CA PRO A 102 -5.62 -5.06 -8.94
C PRO A 102 -4.33 -4.37 -8.47
N MET A 103 -3.83 -3.45 -9.29
CA MET A 103 -2.67 -2.61 -8.97
C MET A 103 -2.72 -1.30 -9.77
N ASP A 104 -2.74 -0.17 -9.08
CA ASP A 104 -2.83 1.17 -9.67
C ASP A 104 -1.45 1.67 -10.13
N GLY A 105 -0.88 0.95 -11.12
CA GLY A 105 0.38 1.29 -11.77
C GLY A 105 1.64 0.86 -11.03
N SER A 106 1.65 0.81 -9.71
CA SER A 106 2.81 0.39 -8.91
C SER A 106 2.44 0.00 -7.48
N THR A 107 3.41 -0.57 -6.73
CA THR A 107 3.26 -0.89 -5.31
C THR A 107 3.24 0.34 -4.39
N TRP A 108 3.50 1.54 -4.91
CA TRP A 108 3.42 2.80 -4.18
C TRP A 108 2.00 3.35 -4.07
N HIS A 109 1.09 2.87 -4.91
CA HIS A 109 -0.33 3.21 -4.94
C HIS A 109 -1.17 2.09 -4.36
N ARG A 110 -2.49 2.15 -4.58
CA ARG A 110 -3.40 1.10 -4.15
C ARG A 110 -3.17 -0.16 -4.99
N TYR A 111 -3.04 -1.30 -4.32
CA TYR A 111 -2.95 -2.61 -4.97
C TYR A 111 -3.47 -3.70 -4.03
N ARG A 112 -3.81 -4.89 -4.58
CA ARG A 112 -4.41 -6.04 -3.88
C ARG A 112 -5.86 -5.81 -3.44
N LEU A 113 -6.61 -6.90 -3.31
CA LEU A 113 -7.96 -6.94 -2.75
C LEU A 113 -7.93 -7.47 -1.32
N LEU A 114 -8.82 -6.95 -0.49
CA LEU A 114 -9.17 -7.53 0.79
C LEU A 114 -9.89 -8.85 0.53
N THR A 115 -9.35 -9.96 1.06
CA THR A 115 -9.86 -11.34 0.85
C THR A 115 -10.36 -11.98 2.12
N GLU A 116 -9.84 -11.57 3.29
CA GLU A 116 -10.36 -11.97 4.60
C GLU A 116 -10.53 -10.73 5.45
N ARG A 117 -11.78 -10.29 5.59
CA ARG A 117 -12.13 -9.02 6.26
C ARG A 117 -11.97 -9.09 7.80
N GLY A 118 -12.22 -10.23 8.43
CA GLY A 118 -12.29 -10.34 9.89
C GLY A 118 -13.40 -9.48 10.50
N THR A 119 -13.23 -9.08 11.76
CA THR A 119 -14.24 -8.34 12.54
C THR A 119 -13.86 -6.91 12.90
N GLU A 120 -12.59 -6.53 12.72
CA GLU A 120 -12.15 -5.16 13.00
C GLU A 120 -12.75 -4.17 11.96
N PRO A 121 -13.03 -2.92 12.30
CA PRO A 121 -13.40 -1.90 11.32
C PRO A 121 -12.25 -1.63 10.32
N THR A 122 -12.59 -1.09 9.14
CA THR A 122 -11.60 -0.58 8.19
C THR A 122 -10.78 0.53 8.85
N PHE A 123 -9.47 0.51 8.68
CA PHE A 123 -8.55 1.49 9.24
C PHE A 123 -7.98 2.45 8.17
N PHE A 124 -7.43 3.56 8.60
CA PHE A 124 -6.91 4.60 7.70
C PHE A 124 -5.84 4.06 6.75
N LEU A 125 -5.98 4.37 5.46
CA LEU A 125 -5.16 3.91 4.33
C LEU A 125 -5.25 2.39 4.03
N GLU A 126 -6.19 1.68 4.61
CA GLU A 126 -6.46 0.29 4.22
C GLU A 126 -7.08 0.24 2.81
N PRO A 127 -6.63 -0.63 1.89
CA PRO A 127 -7.41 -0.94 0.70
C PRO A 127 -8.68 -1.67 1.10
N ASP A 128 -9.83 -1.10 0.77
CA ASP A 128 -11.13 -1.73 1.01
C ASP A 128 -11.86 -1.94 -0.32
N ASN A 129 -12.65 -3.00 -0.41
CA ASN A 129 -13.44 -3.39 -1.57
C ASN A 129 -14.65 -4.23 -1.16
N PRO A 130 -15.71 -4.31 -1.98
CA PRO A 130 -16.76 -5.30 -1.83
C PRO A 130 -16.21 -6.74 -1.73
N ASP A 131 -16.87 -7.58 -0.94
CA ASP A 131 -16.36 -8.94 -0.62
C ASP A 131 -16.44 -9.90 -1.83
N ASP A 132 -17.19 -9.56 -2.87
CA ASP A 132 -17.33 -10.35 -4.10
C ASP A 132 -16.23 -10.05 -5.15
N TRP A 133 -15.54 -8.90 -5.08
CA TRP A 133 -14.51 -8.55 -6.07
C TRP A 133 -13.37 -9.58 -6.22
N PRO A 134 -12.89 -10.26 -5.17
CA PRO A 134 -11.93 -11.35 -5.32
C PRO A 134 -12.42 -12.45 -6.26
N ARG A 135 -13.74 -12.75 -6.25
CA ARG A 135 -14.34 -13.72 -7.16
C ARG A 135 -14.34 -13.24 -8.60
N HIS A 136 -14.54 -11.96 -8.88
CA HIS A 136 -14.46 -11.42 -10.24
C HIS A 136 -13.11 -11.76 -10.89
N PHE A 137 -12.01 -11.62 -10.15
CA PHE A 137 -10.67 -11.99 -10.63
C PHE A 137 -10.51 -13.51 -10.79
N THR A 138 -10.92 -14.32 -9.81
CA THR A 138 -10.79 -15.78 -9.91
C THR A 138 -11.66 -16.37 -11.02
N ASP A 139 -12.89 -15.89 -11.19
CA ASP A 139 -13.80 -16.32 -12.25
C ASP A 139 -13.29 -15.88 -13.65
N ALA A 140 -12.57 -14.75 -13.71
CA ALA A 140 -11.82 -14.32 -14.90
C ALA A 140 -10.50 -15.09 -15.12
N GLY A 141 -10.22 -16.17 -14.35
CA GLY A 141 -9.08 -17.05 -14.51
C GLY A 141 -7.76 -16.54 -13.92
N PHE A 142 -7.80 -15.55 -13.03
CA PHE A 142 -6.63 -15.15 -12.27
C PHE A 142 -6.38 -16.11 -11.10
N ALA A 143 -5.10 -16.31 -10.76
CA ALA A 143 -4.64 -17.04 -9.59
C ALA A 143 -3.95 -16.10 -8.59
N PRO A 144 -3.91 -16.44 -7.30
CA PRO A 144 -3.15 -15.67 -6.32
C PRO A 144 -1.66 -15.60 -6.68
N LEU A 145 -1.11 -14.39 -6.80
CA LEU A 145 0.32 -14.12 -7.00
C LEU A 145 1.03 -13.89 -5.67
N ALA A 146 0.40 -13.12 -4.78
CA ALA A 146 0.98 -12.78 -3.49
C ALA A 146 -0.10 -12.50 -2.44
N THR A 147 0.17 -12.91 -1.21
CA THR A 147 -0.71 -12.68 -0.06
C THR A 147 -0.04 -11.71 0.93
N TYR A 148 -0.87 -10.84 1.47
CA TYR A 148 -0.49 -9.84 2.46
C TYR A 148 -1.42 -9.95 3.66
N PHE A 149 -1.01 -9.40 4.78
CA PHE A 149 -1.82 -9.38 5.99
C PHE A 149 -1.60 -8.12 6.81
N SER A 150 -2.57 -7.79 7.64
CA SER A 150 -2.44 -6.82 8.72
C SER A 150 -2.66 -7.53 10.06
N ALA A 151 -1.90 -7.13 11.07
CA ALA A 151 -1.97 -7.71 12.40
C ALA A 151 -2.24 -6.63 13.44
N LEU A 152 -3.06 -6.96 14.45
CA LEU A 152 -3.40 -6.10 15.57
C LEU A 152 -2.61 -6.52 16.81
N ASN A 153 -1.85 -5.58 17.37
CA ASN A 153 -1.39 -5.63 18.75
C ASN A 153 -2.40 -4.87 19.63
N ALA A 154 -3.19 -5.59 20.40
CA ALA A 154 -4.22 -5.05 21.28
C ALA A 154 -3.69 -4.67 22.67
N ASP A 155 -2.38 -4.86 22.94
CA ASP A 155 -1.77 -4.59 24.23
C ASP A 155 -0.37 -3.97 24.06
N LEU A 156 -0.29 -2.64 24.10
CA LEU A 156 0.97 -1.90 23.96
C LEU A 156 1.86 -1.96 25.24
N SER A 157 1.45 -2.69 26.27
CA SER A 157 2.35 -3.00 27.40
C SER A 157 3.38 -4.07 27.07
N ARG A 158 3.14 -4.86 26.00
CA ARG A 158 4.06 -5.90 25.51
C ARG A 158 5.30 -5.26 24.90
N CYS A 159 6.45 -5.56 25.50
CA CYS A 159 7.77 -5.12 25.02
C CYS A 159 8.62 -6.34 24.66
N ASP A 160 9.50 -6.21 23.67
CA ASP A 160 10.53 -7.23 23.41
C ASP A 160 11.60 -7.11 24.51
N PRO A 161 11.83 -8.14 25.35
CA PRO A 161 12.81 -8.08 26.44
C PRO A 161 14.25 -7.87 25.96
N ARG A 162 14.51 -8.04 24.66
CA ARG A 162 15.82 -7.81 24.05
C ARG A 162 16.05 -6.36 23.63
N SER A 163 15.02 -5.50 23.64
CA SER A 163 15.09 -4.14 23.11
C SER A 163 16.16 -3.30 23.81
N ASP A 164 16.25 -3.36 25.14
CA ASP A 164 17.21 -2.54 25.89
C ASP A 164 18.66 -3.00 25.62
N THR A 165 18.92 -4.32 25.61
CA THR A 165 20.24 -4.85 25.23
C THR A 165 20.59 -4.46 23.79
N ARG A 166 19.61 -4.59 22.88
CA ARG A 166 19.79 -4.26 21.47
C ARG A 166 20.08 -2.78 21.26
N ARG A 167 19.46 -1.91 22.02
CA ARG A 167 19.74 -0.47 22.00
C ARG A 167 21.20 -0.19 22.31
N VAL A 168 21.72 -0.75 23.41
CA VAL A 168 23.12 -0.57 23.83
C VAL A 168 24.09 -1.08 22.75
N GLU A 169 23.79 -2.22 22.12
CA GLU A 169 24.62 -2.75 21.04
C GLU A 169 24.66 -1.82 19.81
N LEU A 170 23.50 -1.30 19.40
CA LEU A 170 23.38 -0.40 18.26
C LEU A 170 24.02 0.96 18.53
N GLU A 171 23.90 1.49 19.75
CA GLU A 171 24.57 2.72 20.16
C GLU A 171 26.11 2.57 20.15
N ARG A 172 26.65 1.41 20.57
CA ARG A 172 28.08 1.09 20.43
C ARG A 172 28.53 1.03 18.96
N ASP A 173 27.63 0.59 18.06
CA ASP A 173 27.86 0.61 16.62
C ASP A 173 27.71 2.03 16.01
N GLY A 174 27.47 3.07 16.84
CA GLY A 174 27.27 4.45 16.44
C GLY A 174 25.91 4.75 15.81
N ILE A 175 24.92 3.88 16.03
CA ILE A 175 23.53 4.10 15.55
C ILE A 175 22.74 4.80 16.63
N THR A 176 22.16 5.96 16.28
CA THR A 176 21.29 6.75 17.15
C THR A 176 19.87 6.75 16.60
N LEU A 177 18.88 6.75 17.53
CA LEU A 177 17.46 6.87 17.19
C LEU A 177 16.99 8.28 17.55
N ARG A 178 16.21 8.88 16.65
CA ARG A 178 15.53 10.16 16.86
C ARG A 178 14.14 10.17 16.24
N THR A 179 13.32 11.10 16.64
CA THR A 179 12.06 11.41 15.95
C THR A 179 12.31 12.23 14.68
N ILE A 180 11.32 12.24 13.79
CA ILE A 180 11.33 13.11 12.61
C ILE A 180 11.31 14.59 13.01
N ASP A 181 12.05 15.41 12.30
CA ASP A 181 12.01 16.88 12.45
C ASP A 181 10.96 17.47 11.49
N VAL A 182 9.80 17.85 12.03
CA VAL A 182 8.70 18.44 11.24
C VAL A 182 9.05 19.79 10.62
N GLY A 183 10.02 20.51 11.20
CA GLY A 183 10.54 21.77 10.64
C GLY A 183 11.34 21.55 9.35
N ARG A 184 11.83 20.33 9.14
CA ARG A 184 12.59 19.89 7.98
C ARG A 184 11.89 18.77 7.19
N PHE A 185 10.57 18.70 7.25
CA PHE A 185 9.75 17.59 6.79
C PHE A 185 10.13 17.07 5.39
N ASP A 186 10.27 17.96 4.41
CA ASP A 186 10.59 17.55 3.03
C ASP A 186 12.01 16.94 2.92
N ALA A 187 12.98 17.46 3.67
CA ALA A 187 14.32 16.88 3.74
C ALA A 187 14.34 15.53 4.44
N GLU A 188 13.55 15.35 5.49
CA GLU A 188 13.40 14.07 6.19
C GLU A 188 12.73 13.03 5.28
N LEU A 189 11.68 13.42 4.54
CA LEU A 189 11.04 12.54 3.58
C LEU A 189 11.97 12.20 2.40
N ALA A 190 12.83 13.12 1.95
CA ALA A 190 13.83 12.83 0.93
C ALA A 190 14.82 11.76 1.40
N ALA A 191 15.27 11.82 2.66
CA ALA A 191 16.12 10.78 3.25
C ALA A 191 15.39 9.43 3.38
N ILE A 192 14.12 9.45 3.79
CA ILE A 192 13.25 8.25 3.85
C ILE A 192 13.04 7.67 2.43
N HIS A 193 12.85 8.52 1.41
CA HIS A 193 12.73 8.10 0.01
C HIS A 193 13.99 7.36 -0.45
N GLU A 194 15.18 7.98 -0.32
CA GLU A 194 16.45 7.36 -0.69
C GLU A 194 16.64 5.99 -0.03
N MET A 195 16.39 5.92 1.28
CA MET A 195 16.49 4.68 2.03
C MET A 195 15.45 3.63 1.60
N SER A 196 14.22 4.07 1.28
CA SER A 196 13.15 3.18 0.80
C SER A 196 13.47 2.57 -0.56
N LEU A 197 14.07 3.34 -1.50
CA LEU A 197 14.51 2.82 -2.79
C LEU A 197 15.50 1.65 -2.60
N ALA A 198 16.46 1.77 -1.67
CA ALA A 198 17.41 0.72 -1.38
C ALA A 198 16.80 -0.47 -0.62
N ALA A 199 15.91 -0.20 0.34
CA ALA A 199 15.35 -1.24 1.21
C ALA A 199 14.27 -2.08 0.55
N PHE A 200 13.54 -1.53 -0.43
CA PHE A 200 12.42 -2.20 -1.09
C PHE A 200 12.75 -2.71 -2.50
N ALA A 201 14.00 -2.54 -2.97
CA ALA A 201 14.42 -2.90 -4.33
C ALA A 201 14.12 -4.37 -4.69
N ASP A 202 14.21 -5.27 -3.72
CA ASP A 202 13.98 -6.71 -3.90
C ASP A 202 12.52 -7.13 -3.64
N ASN A 203 11.61 -6.18 -3.35
CA ASN A 203 10.20 -6.52 -3.15
C ASN A 203 9.54 -6.91 -4.48
N LEU A 204 8.57 -7.80 -4.38
CA LEU A 204 7.78 -8.26 -5.53
C LEU A 204 7.15 -7.06 -6.27
N LEU A 205 7.35 -6.99 -7.59
CA LEU A 205 6.84 -5.93 -8.47
C LEU A 205 7.26 -4.51 -8.07
N TYR A 206 8.37 -4.40 -7.34
CA TYR A 206 8.92 -3.09 -7.02
C TYR A 206 9.32 -2.35 -8.30
N SER A 207 8.96 -1.08 -8.35
CA SER A 207 9.50 -0.10 -9.30
C SER A 207 9.82 1.20 -8.57
N PRO A 208 10.86 1.94 -8.98
CA PRO A 208 11.22 3.18 -8.30
C PRO A 208 10.13 4.25 -8.48
N ILE A 209 9.95 5.08 -7.47
CA ILE A 209 9.11 6.28 -7.51
C ILE A 209 10.01 7.52 -7.54
N GLY A 210 9.65 8.54 -8.30
CA GLY A 210 10.35 9.82 -8.27
C GLY A 210 10.14 10.57 -6.94
N LEU A 211 11.13 11.37 -6.53
CA LEU A 211 11.09 12.11 -5.27
C LEU A 211 9.83 12.99 -5.15
N ASP A 212 9.51 13.75 -6.19
CA ASP A 212 8.34 14.66 -6.18
C ASP A 212 7.02 13.91 -5.95
N ALA A 213 6.84 12.76 -6.64
CA ALA A 213 5.67 11.90 -6.46
C ALA A 213 5.63 11.29 -5.06
N PHE A 214 6.79 10.88 -4.52
CA PHE A 214 6.89 10.40 -3.15
C PHE A 214 6.50 11.48 -2.14
N LEU A 215 7.05 12.69 -2.22
CA LEU A 215 6.71 13.82 -1.36
C LEU A 215 5.22 14.15 -1.46
N ALA A 216 4.67 14.22 -2.68
CA ALA A 216 3.24 14.49 -2.90
C ALA A 216 2.33 13.46 -2.21
N SER A 217 2.73 12.18 -2.15
CA SER A 217 1.97 11.12 -1.48
C SER A 217 1.85 11.31 0.04
N TYR A 218 2.77 12.06 0.67
CA TYR A 218 2.76 12.36 2.10
C TYR A 218 2.09 13.70 2.45
N THR A 219 1.82 14.56 1.47
CA THR A 219 1.17 15.87 1.70
C THR A 219 -0.16 15.75 2.47
N PRO A 220 -1.07 14.82 2.15
CA PRO A 220 -2.32 14.66 2.90
C PRO A 220 -2.13 14.16 4.34
N ILE A 221 -1.00 13.50 4.63
CA ILE A 221 -0.71 12.94 5.95
C ILE A 221 -0.05 13.97 6.85
N ARG A 222 0.66 14.96 6.28
CA ARG A 222 1.44 15.97 7.02
C ARG A 222 0.68 16.65 8.17
N PRO A 223 -0.60 17.08 8.03
CA PRO A 223 -1.35 17.72 9.12
C PRO A 223 -1.65 16.79 10.29
N HIS A 224 -1.57 15.48 10.10
CA HIS A 224 -1.91 14.43 11.06
C HIS A 224 -0.66 13.73 11.61
N LEU A 225 0.53 14.24 11.27
CA LEU A 225 1.78 13.65 11.71
C LEU A 225 1.96 13.83 13.22
N VAL A 226 2.27 12.75 13.90
CA VAL A 226 2.69 12.74 15.31
C VAL A 226 4.18 12.40 15.32
N PRO A 227 5.08 13.38 15.57
CA PRO A 227 6.52 13.20 15.39
C PRO A 227 7.09 12.01 16.20
N GLU A 228 6.57 11.78 17.39
CA GLU A 228 7.00 10.70 18.29
C GLU A 228 6.72 9.30 17.74
N LEU A 229 5.80 9.18 16.75
CA LEU A 229 5.46 7.92 16.07
C LEU A 229 6.30 7.67 14.83
N VAL A 230 7.15 8.63 14.42
CA VAL A 230 8.06 8.49 13.28
C VAL A 230 9.49 8.52 13.76
N LEU A 231 10.10 7.32 13.82
CA LEU A 231 11.46 7.17 14.34
C LEU A 231 12.43 6.89 13.19
N LEU A 232 13.57 7.56 13.26
CA LEU A 232 14.68 7.48 12.31
C LEU A 232 15.91 6.94 13.03
N ALA A 233 16.59 5.98 12.43
CA ALA A 233 17.83 5.41 12.92
C ALA A 233 18.99 5.83 12.00
N GLU A 234 19.99 6.49 12.55
CA GLU A 234 21.07 7.12 11.79
C GLU A 234 22.46 6.71 12.30
N ARG A 235 23.44 6.73 11.40
CA ARG A 235 24.84 6.63 11.74
C ARG A 235 25.66 7.58 10.86
N GLY A 236 26.39 8.51 11.47
CA GLY A 236 27.18 9.49 10.74
C GLY A 236 26.38 10.34 9.75
N GLY A 237 25.14 10.72 10.10
CA GLY A 237 24.24 11.51 9.28
C GLY A 237 23.56 10.72 8.14
N ARG A 238 23.78 9.41 8.03
CA ARG A 238 23.11 8.54 7.05
C ARG A 238 21.97 7.77 7.70
N LEU A 239 20.79 7.81 7.09
CA LEU A 239 19.63 7.02 7.52
C LEU A 239 19.86 5.52 7.25
N LEU A 240 19.69 4.70 8.27
CA LEU A 240 19.87 3.25 8.24
C LEU A 240 18.58 2.47 8.52
N GLY A 241 17.54 3.14 8.98
CA GLY A 241 16.24 2.56 9.21
C GLY A 241 15.22 3.61 9.61
N PHE A 242 13.97 3.32 9.39
CA PHE A 242 12.86 4.12 9.89
C PHE A 242 11.65 3.27 10.21
N ILE A 243 10.78 3.81 11.04
CA ILE A 243 9.40 3.37 11.22
C ILE A 243 8.49 4.59 11.14
N PHE A 244 7.39 4.47 10.41
CA PHE A 244 6.42 5.52 10.19
C PHE A 244 5.07 5.10 10.75
N GLY A 245 4.75 5.57 11.96
CA GLY A 245 3.46 5.40 12.62
C GLY A 245 2.55 6.59 12.37
N ILE A 246 1.27 6.33 12.21
CA ILE A 246 0.22 7.34 12.04
C ILE A 246 -1.01 6.97 12.88
N PRO A 247 -1.80 7.96 13.36
CA PRO A 247 -3.08 7.69 13.99
C PRO A 247 -4.09 7.08 12.99
N ASP A 248 -5.01 6.25 13.48
CA ASP A 248 -6.15 5.79 12.69
C ASP A 248 -7.22 6.88 12.58
N LEU A 249 -7.14 7.70 11.55
CA LEU A 249 -8.06 8.82 11.31
C LEU A 249 -9.50 8.38 10.98
N MET A 250 -9.74 7.08 10.76
CA MET A 250 -11.10 6.55 10.57
C MET A 250 -11.87 6.46 11.89
N GLU A 251 -11.20 6.28 13.05
CA GLU A 251 -11.86 6.22 14.36
C GLU A 251 -12.65 7.49 14.68
N PRO A 252 -12.07 8.72 14.62
CA PRO A 252 -12.85 9.95 14.82
C PRO A 252 -13.98 10.13 13.80
N GLY A 253 -13.74 9.71 12.54
CA GLY A 253 -14.78 9.74 11.49
C GLY A 253 -15.99 8.85 11.79
N ARG A 254 -15.82 7.81 12.62
CA ARG A 254 -16.90 6.94 13.12
C ARG A 254 -17.48 7.41 14.45
N GLY A 255 -16.99 8.55 15.02
CA GLY A 255 -17.36 9.02 16.35
C GLY A 255 -16.70 8.25 17.50
N GLU A 256 -15.64 7.52 17.22
CA GLU A 256 -14.87 6.75 18.20
C GLU A 256 -13.68 7.58 18.73
N PRO A 257 -13.22 7.33 19.96
CA PRO A 257 -11.99 7.95 20.45
C PRO A 257 -10.78 7.44 19.65
N LEU A 258 -9.82 8.33 19.41
CA LEU A 258 -8.56 7.97 18.74
C LEU A 258 -7.69 7.13 19.67
N ARG A 259 -7.63 5.82 19.48
CA ARG A 259 -6.92 4.84 20.31
C ARG A 259 -5.99 3.92 19.54
N THR A 260 -6.07 3.95 18.21
CA THR A 260 -5.29 3.05 17.34
C THR A 260 -4.19 3.82 16.61
N MET A 261 -2.96 3.31 16.69
CA MET A 261 -1.84 3.71 15.84
C MET A 261 -1.65 2.67 14.74
N ILE A 262 -1.34 3.11 13.52
CA ILE A 262 -1.03 2.25 12.38
C ILE A 262 0.45 2.39 12.05
N VAL A 263 1.19 1.29 12.01
CA VAL A 263 2.52 1.25 11.40
C VAL A 263 2.33 1.18 9.88
N LYS A 264 2.42 2.34 9.22
CA LYS A 264 2.24 2.51 7.77
C LYS A 264 3.39 1.90 6.98
N SER A 265 4.62 2.15 7.43
CA SER A 265 5.81 1.61 6.78
C SER A 265 6.97 1.50 7.76
N MET A 266 7.82 0.51 7.53
CA MET A 266 9.06 0.30 8.27
C MET A 266 10.09 -0.31 7.33
N ALA A 267 11.30 0.20 7.38
CA ALA A 267 12.41 -0.36 6.62
C ALA A 267 13.73 -0.25 7.37
N VAL A 268 14.64 -1.17 7.05
CA VAL A 268 16.02 -1.20 7.52
C VAL A 268 16.92 -1.38 6.32
N HIS A 269 17.94 -0.53 6.21
CA HIS A 269 18.90 -0.60 5.13
C HIS A 269 19.55 -2.01 5.07
N PRO A 270 19.74 -2.62 3.89
CA PRO A 270 20.25 -3.97 3.75
C PRO A 270 21.56 -4.22 4.50
N THR A 271 22.46 -3.23 4.57
CA THR A 271 23.75 -3.31 5.31
C THR A 271 23.60 -3.45 6.84
N CYS A 272 22.40 -3.18 7.37
CA CYS A 272 22.07 -3.31 8.79
C CYS A 272 21.13 -4.50 9.07
N GLY A 273 20.87 -5.33 8.05
CA GLY A 273 20.04 -6.51 8.18
C GLY A 273 20.58 -7.49 9.24
N GLY A 274 19.68 -8.10 10.01
CA GLY A 274 20.03 -9.08 11.06
C GLY A 274 20.47 -8.51 12.40
N LYS A 275 20.79 -7.21 12.50
CA LYS A 275 21.25 -6.56 13.76
C LYS A 275 20.12 -6.21 14.73
N GLY A 276 18.86 -6.53 14.44
CA GLY A 276 17.71 -6.29 15.31
C GLY A 276 17.17 -4.86 15.32
N LEU A 277 17.67 -3.97 14.44
CA LEU A 277 17.23 -2.58 14.35
C LEU A 277 15.72 -2.45 14.10
N GLY A 278 15.15 -3.27 13.17
CA GLY A 278 13.71 -3.24 12.91
C GLY A 278 12.85 -3.61 14.13
N GLY A 279 13.31 -4.57 14.94
CA GLY A 279 12.64 -4.94 16.19
C GLY A 279 12.69 -3.80 17.22
N LEU A 280 13.81 -3.12 17.33
CA LEU A 280 13.96 -1.96 18.21
C LEU A 280 13.08 -0.79 17.78
N LEU A 281 13.06 -0.47 16.48
CA LEU A 281 12.19 0.58 15.92
C LEU A 281 10.71 0.29 16.21
N MET A 282 10.26 -0.97 16.04
CA MET A 282 8.88 -1.38 16.33
C MET A 282 8.57 -1.21 17.83
N ASP A 283 9.44 -1.71 18.71
CA ASP A 283 9.21 -1.66 20.16
C ASP A 283 9.17 -0.21 20.66
N ASP A 284 10.10 0.64 20.19
CA ASP A 284 10.13 2.06 20.59
C ASP A 284 8.93 2.84 20.06
N CYS A 285 8.51 2.60 18.84
CA CYS A 285 7.32 3.24 18.28
C CYS A 285 6.06 2.86 19.08
N GLN A 286 5.91 1.59 19.46
CA GLN A 286 4.79 1.14 20.30
C GLN A 286 4.87 1.71 21.73
N ARG A 287 6.06 1.81 22.31
CA ARG A 287 6.28 2.48 23.60
C ARG A 287 5.90 3.98 23.53
N ALA A 288 6.25 4.66 22.43
CA ALA A 288 5.87 6.05 22.18
C ALA A 288 4.35 6.19 22.04
N ALA A 289 3.72 5.33 21.25
CA ALA A 289 2.27 5.30 21.07
C ALA A 289 1.54 5.14 22.43
N ARG A 290 1.98 4.20 23.26
CA ARG A 290 1.42 3.99 24.60
C ARG A 290 1.55 5.25 25.49
N LYS A 291 2.71 5.92 25.47
CA LYS A 291 2.93 7.16 26.23
C LYS A 291 2.02 8.30 25.78
N LEU A 292 1.63 8.32 24.51
CA LEU A 292 0.70 9.28 23.92
C LEU A 292 -0.77 8.93 24.16
N GLY A 293 -1.06 7.78 24.81
CA GLY A 293 -2.42 7.35 25.13
C GLY A 293 -3.07 6.44 24.10
N PHE A 294 -2.34 5.98 23.08
CA PHE A 294 -2.84 4.92 22.20
C PHE A 294 -2.89 3.60 22.98
N GLU A 295 -3.92 2.81 22.68
CA GLU A 295 -4.20 1.54 23.34
C GLU A 295 -3.73 0.34 22.51
N ARG A 296 -3.73 0.48 21.17
CA ARG A 296 -3.47 -0.61 20.24
C ARG A 296 -2.75 -0.14 18.97
N THR A 297 -2.11 -1.08 18.29
CA THR A 297 -1.37 -0.82 17.05
C THR A 297 -1.74 -1.81 15.97
N ILE A 298 -1.99 -1.33 14.75
CA ILE A 298 -2.11 -2.14 13.55
C ILE A 298 -0.77 -2.13 12.80
N HIS A 299 -0.18 -3.31 12.61
CA HIS A 299 0.96 -3.49 11.69
C HIS A 299 0.39 -3.75 10.30
N ALA A 300 0.41 -2.72 9.43
CA ALA A 300 -0.35 -2.72 8.21
C ALA A 300 0.37 -3.35 7.02
N LEU A 301 -0.40 -4.14 6.25
CA LEU A 301 -0.18 -4.50 4.86
C LEU A 301 1.16 -5.21 4.58
N MET A 302 1.59 -6.08 5.49
CA MET A 302 2.84 -6.84 5.38
C MET A 302 2.70 -7.99 4.37
N HIS A 303 3.72 -8.19 3.52
CA HIS A 303 3.82 -9.38 2.68
C HIS A 303 4.12 -10.62 3.54
N GLU A 304 3.50 -11.76 3.26
CA GLU A 304 3.65 -12.98 4.09
C GLU A 304 5.08 -13.51 4.21
N THR A 305 5.92 -13.28 3.20
CA THR A 305 7.33 -13.71 3.24
C THR A 305 8.28 -12.66 3.81
N ASN A 306 7.78 -11.46 4.17
CA ASN A 306 8.62 -10.36 4.62
C ASN A 306 9.16 -10.60 6.05
N ARG A 307 10.37 -10.13 6.34
CA ARG A 307 10.97 -10.20 7.69
C ARG A 307 10.14 -9.47 8.75
N SER A 308 9.36 -8.47 8.37
CA SER A 308 8.42 -7.78 9.27
C SER A 308 7.39 -8.72 9.90
N ARG A 309 7.03 -9.84 9.24
CA ARG A 309 6.17 -10.88 9.80
C ARG A 309 6.69 -11.42 11.13
N SER A 310 7.98 -11.75 11.20
CA SER A 310 8.59 -12.29 12.43
C SER A 310 8.67 -11.26 13.57
N ILE A 311 8.74 -9.96 13.23
CA ILE A 311 8.68 -8.88 14.20
C ILE A 311 7.24 -8.73 14.70
N SER A 312 6.29 -8.61 13.79
CA SER A 312 4.87 -8.44 14.10
C SER A 312 4.28 -9.58 14.93
N ALA A 313 4.67 -10.84 14.62
CA ALA A 313 4.19 -12.03 15.32
C ALA A 313 4.55 -12.08 16.83
N ARG A 314 5.45 -11.21 17.31
CA ARG A 314 5.77 -11.10 18.74
C ARG A 314 4.70 -10.33 19.52
N TYR A 315 3.95 -9.48 18.84
CA TYR A 315 3.04 -8.52 19.45
C TYR A 315 1.58 -8.77 19.10
N GLY A 316 1.30 -9.09 17.83
CA GLY A 316 -0.05 -9.05 17.30
C GLY A 316 -0.51 -10.35 16.65
N THR A 317 -1.83 -10.40 16.43
CA THR A 317 -2.53 -11.47 15.70
C THR A 317 -3.05 -10.93 14.37
N THR A 318 -3.06 -11.78 13.34
CA THR A 318 -3.61 -11.41 12.02
C THR A 318 -5.10 -11.07 12.13
N ILE A 319 -5.49 -9.92 11.57
CA ILE A 319 -6.88 -9.44 11.54
C ILE A 319 -7.43 -9.31 10.12
N ARG A 320 -6.56 -9.25 9.10
CA ARG A 320 -6.89 -9.04 7.69
C ARG A 320 -5.98 -9.87 6.80
N ARG A 321 -6.50 -10.32 5.64
CA ARG A 321 -5.68 -10.81 4.53
C ARG A 321 -6.07 -10.13 3.24
N TYR A 322 -5.06 -9.97 2.37
CA TYR A 322 -5.21 -9.33 1.07
C TYR A 322 -4.49 -10.16 0.02
N THR A 323 -4.99 -10.16 -1.20
CA THR A 323 -4.41 -10.93 -2.30
C THR A 323 -4.21 -10.04 -3.53
N LEU A 324 -3.04 -10.14 -4.13
CA LEU A 324 -2.73 -9.69 -5.47
C LEU A 324 -2.81 -10.89 -6.40
N TYR A 325 -3.40 -10.72 -7.56
CA TYR A 325 -3.67 -11.81 -8.49
C TYR A 325 -2.86 -11.66 -9.78
N GLU A 326 -2.62 -12.80 -10.48
CA GLU A 326 -2.05 -12.81 -11.83
C GLU A 326 -2.76 -13.79 -12.73
N ARG A 327 -2.69 -13.56 -14.04
CA ARG A 327 -3.14 -14.47 -15.09
C ARG A 327 -2.16 -14.47 -16.25
N ALA A 328 -1.73 -15.66 -16.71
CA ALA A 328 -0.95 -15.81 -17.93
C ALA A 328 -1.81 -15.44 -19.17
N LEU A 329 -1.17 -14.81 -20.13
CA LEU A 329 -1.77 -14.42 -21.42
C LEU A 329 -1.02 -15.19 -22.51
N PRO A 330 -1.60 -16.31 -22.99
CA PRO A 330 -1.02 -17.08 -24.09
C PRO A 330 -1.05 -16.32 -25.42
#